data_cf74b0e5ef5d084387fa4cf3c0d156d7
#
_entry.id   cf74b0e5ef5d084387fa4cf3c0d156d7
#
_cell.length_a   1.000
_cell.length_b   1.000
_cell.length_c   1.000
_cell.angle_alpha   90.00
_cell.angle_beta   90.00
_cell.angle_gamma   90.00
#
_symmetry.space_group_name_H-M   'P 1'
#
loop_
_entity.id
_entity.type
_entity.pdbx_description
1 polymer ?
#
loop_
_entity_poly.entity_id
_entity_poly.type
_entity_poly.pdbx_seq_one_letter_code
_entity_poly.pdbx_strand_id
1 'polypeptide(L)'
;MSEQVDLLISARWVIPVDASDATLEHHSVAVHKGRIVAVLPSNIARERYHATTETRLPDHVLIPGLINLHTHAAMTLMRGIADDLPLMTWLQTAIWPTEAKHVSPAFVRDGTLLAAAEMLRGGITTCNEMYFYPDAAAASFDALGMRCVIGITAIDFPTSYAASADEYLSKGLAARDAWRGNPLVRFALAPHAPYTVSDATFSRIVSLSNELDLPIHIHIHETAQEIEDSLKQYGERPLERLARLGLVESQLIGVHAVHLTPSEIETLARHGCALAHCPTSNMKLASGIAPVATALAHGIPIGLGTDGAASNNRLDIFQEMRMAALLAKVSTQDAAVIPAKTALRMATQHGAKALGQENDIGSIEVGKWADLCAVDLSPFETQPCFDPASHLVYCAGREHVSDVWIAGQARVSNKQVLQKADNELLGVARVWQNKVGSRFD
;
A
#
# COMPACT_ATOMS: atom_id res chain seq x y z
N MET A 1 34.15 22.78 9.80
CA MET A 1 33.37 22.34 10.97
C MET A 1 32.39 21.33 10.49
N SER A 2 32.32 20.14 11.12
CA SER A 2 31.33 19.11 10.76
C SER A 2 29.92 19.55 11.17
N GLU A 3 28.93 19.29 10.33
CA GLU A 3 27.53 19.59 10.58
C GLU A 3 26.90 18.47 11.44
N GLN A 4 26.10 18.84 12.45
CA GLN A 4 25.41 17.87 13.31
C GLN A 4 24.15 17.35 12.62
N VAL A 5 23.98 16.01 12.62
CA VAL A 5 22.77 15.33 12.13
C VAL A 5 22.29 14.26 13.11
N ASP A 6 21.04 13.85 13.02
CA ASP A 6 20.47 12.86 13.95
C ASP A 6 20.91 11.44 13.59
N LEU A 7 20.95 11.13 12.27
CA LEU A 7 21.20 9.80 11.75
C LEU A 7 22.03 9.87 10.47
N LEU A 8 23.01 8.96 10.35
CA LEU A 8 23.78 8.72 9.13
C LEU A 8 23.72 7.24 8.79
N ILE A 9 23.10 6.89 7.64
CA ILE A 9 23.01 5.52 7.15
C ILE A 9 23.96 5.37 5.97
N SER A 10 24.95 4.48 6.10
CA SER A 10 25.94 4.17 5.05
C SER A 10 25.64 2.78 4.49
N ALA A 11 25.36 2.66 3.19
CA ALA A 11 25.06 1.39 2.55
C ALA A 11 26.01 1.10 1.38
N ARG A 12 26.14 -0.18 1.04
CA ARG A 12 26.88 -0.59 -0.17
C ARG A 12 26.21 -0.02 -1.41
N TRP A 13 24.89 -0.16 -1.52
CA TRP A 13 24.12 0.42 -2.59
C TRP A 13 22.98 1.30 -2.05
N VAL A 14 22.79 2.43 -2.67
CA VAL A 14 21.61 3.28 -2.47
C VAL A 14 20.91 3.41 -3.81
N ILE A 15 19.62 3.04 -3.88
CA ILE A 15 18.78 3.25 -5.05
C ILE A 15 17.78 4.35 -4.69
N PRO A 16 18.00 5.59 -5.11
CA PRO A 16 17.16 6.73 -4.70
C PRO A 16 15.73 6.65 -5.24
N VAL A 17 15.53 5.97 -6.37
CA VAL A 17 14.26 5.95 -7.11
C VAL A 17 13.84 7.39 -7.51
N ASP A 18 14.79 8.19 -7.88
CA ASP A 18 14.62 9.55 -8.38
C ASP A 18 14.67 9.59 -9.93
N ALA A 19 14.66 10.79 -10.49
CA ALA A 19 14.69 10.99 -11.93
C ALA A 19 16.02 10.54 -12.59
N SER A 20 17.12 10.39 -11.82
CA SER A 20 18.42 9.94 -12.35
C SER A 20 18.45 8.46 -12.67
N ASP A 21 17.56 7.67 -12.09
CA ASP A 21 17.50 6.20 -12.20
C ASP A 21 18.82 5.50 -11.80
N ALA A 22 19.62 6.15 -10.96
CA ALA A 22 20.94 5.69 -10.58
C ALA A 22 20.90 4.61 -9.49
N THR A 23 21.91 3.76 -9.50
CA THR A 23 22.33 2.94 -8.36
C THR A 23 23.65 3.50 -7.86
N LEU A 24 23.66 4.02 -6.65
CA LEU A 24 24.83 4.68 -6.05
C LEU A 24 25.59 3.67 -5.17
N GLU A 25 26.86 3.43 -5.46
CA GLU A 25 27.69 2.56 -4.64
C GLU A 25 28.38 3.34 -3.52
N HIS A 26 28.46 2.71 -2.31
CA HIS A 26 29.14 3.27 -1.15
C HIS A 26 28.70 4.70 -0.81
N HIS A 27 27.37 4.90 -0.76
CA HIS A 27 26.76 6.19 -0.39
C HIS A 27 26.16 6.16 1.00
N SER A 28 26.01 7.35 1.56
CA SER A 28 25.37 7.58 2.84
C SER A 28 24.23 8.57 2.70
N VAL A 29 23.16 8.33 3.47
CA VAL A 29 22.01 9.22 3.63
C VAL A 29 22.12 9.87 5.00
N ALA A 30 22.25 11.20 5.03
CA ALA A 30 22.25 11.99 6.24
C ALA A 30 20.83 12.52 6.53
N VAL A 31 20.39 12.36 7.79
CA VAL A 31 19.02 12.69 8.22
C VAL A 31 19.08 13.64 9.41
N HIS A 32 18.31 14.74 9.33
CA HIS A 32 18.14 15.68 10.43
C HIS A 32 16.65 16.05 10.57
N LYS A 33 16.13 15.98 11.80
CA LYS A 33 14.71 16.23 12.11
C LYS A 33 13.75 15.41 11.23
N GLY A 34 14.13 14.14 11.00
CA GLY A 34 13.35 13.20 10.22
C GLY A 34 13.41 13.38 8.71
N ARG A 35 14.09 14.41 8.20
CA ARG A 35 14.23 14.70 6.78
C ARG A 35 15.62 14.37 6.26
N ILE A 36 15.70 13.93 5.01
CA ILE A 36 16.95 13.71 4.29
C ILE A 36 17.59 15.07 4.01
N VAL A 37 18.82 15.27 4.48
CA VAL A 37 19.59 16.52 4.28
C VAL A 37 20.71 16.36 3.28
N ALA A 38 21.18 15.13 3.03
CA ALA A 38 22.17 14.84 1.99
C ALA A 38 22.17 13.36 1.60
N VAL A 39 22.58 13.09 0.33
CA VAL A 39 22.95 11.77 -0.18
C VAL A 39 24.36 11.95 -0.81
N LEU A 40 25.39 11.36 -0.21
CA LEU A 40 26.79 11.60 -0.58
C LEU A 40 27.60 10.31 -0.56
N PRO A 41 28.74 10.24 -1.29
CA PRO A 41 29.74 9.19 -1.06
C PRO A 41 30.09 9.08 0.43
N SER A 42 30.17 7.85 0.95
CA SER A 42 30.26 7.59 2.40
C SER A 42 31.50 8.17 3.07
N ASN A 43 32.62 8.33 2.34
CA ASN A 43 33.81 9.01 2.84
C ASN A 43 33.54 10.51 3.04
N ILE A 44 32.92 11.17 2.06
CA ILE A 44 32.58 12.60 2.12
C ILE A 44 31.54 12.87 3.22
N ALA A 45 30.53 11.99 3.32
CA ALA A 45 29.49 12.13 4.33
C ALA A 45 30.08 12.10 5.76
N ARG A 46 31.03 11.18 6.03
CA ARG A 46 31.70 11.08 7.36
C ARG A 46 32.64 12.24 7.68
N GLU A 47 33.22 12.88 6.67
CA GLU A 47 33.99 14.10 6.88
C GLU A 47 33.11 15.31 7.18
N ARG A 48 31.94 15.37 6.51
CA ARG A 48 31.03 16.51 6.58
C ARG A 48 30.11 16.46 7.80
N TYR A 49 29.59 15.29 8.17
CA TYR A 49 28.57 15.14 9.19
C TYR A 49 29.07 14.42 10.44
N HIS A 50 28.62 14.91 11.59
CA HIS A 50 28.72 14.22 12.87
C HIS A 50 27.32 13.78 13.28
N ALA A 51 27.05 12.48 13.25
CA ALA A 51 25.72 11.93 13.51
C ALA A 51 25.59 11.46 14.97
N THR A 52 24.42 11.67 15.56
CA THR A 52 24.07 11.10 16.88
C THR A 52 24.01 9.57 16.81
N THR A 53 23.48 9.04 15.68
CA THR A 53 23.39 7.60 15.40
C THR A 53 23.99 7.31 14.04
N GLU A 54 24.85 6.29 13.95
CA GLU A 54 25.39 5.77 12.69
C GLU A 54 24.92 4.34 12.48
N THR A 55 24.44 4.06 11.28
CA THR A 55 24.11 2.69 10.81
C THR A 55 24.99 2.34 9.60
N ARG A 56 25.67 1.21 9.66
CA ARG A 56 26.55 0.73 8.59
C ARG A 56 26.02 -0.56 8.02
N LEU A 57 25.77 -0.56 6.72
CA LEU A 57 25.09 -1.60 5.95
C LEU A 57 26.01 -2.06 4.79
N PRO A 58 27.07 -2.84 5.08
CA PRO A 58 28.15 -3.11 4.11
C PRO A 58 27.71 -3.96 2.91
N ASP A 59 26.64 -4.75 3.06
CA ASP A 59 26.13 -5.67 2.03
C ASP A 59 24.66 -5.44 1.68
N HIS A 60 24.14 -4.28 2.00
CA HIS A 60 22.71 -3.95 1.85
C HIS A 60 22.47 -2.99 0.68
N VAL A 61 21.24 -3.07 0.18
CA VAL A 61 20.64 -2.02 -0.64
C VAL A 61 19.72 -1.18 0.23
N LEU A 62 19.93 0.14 0.26
CA LEU A 62 19.02 1.10 0.87
C LEU A 62 18.11 1.68 -0.21
N ILE A 63 16.81 1.58 -0.01
CA ILE A 63 15.74 2.06 -0.90
C ILE A 63 14.77 2.96 -0.14
N PRO A 64 13.93 3.74 -0.83
CA PRO A 64 12.76 4.35 -0.20
C PRO A 64 11.89 3.29 0.46
N GLY A 65 11.23 3.61 1.55
CA GLY A 65 10.23 2.73 2.14
C GLY A 65 9.17 2.34 1.13
N LEU A 66 8.77 1.07 1.14
CA LEU A 66 7.76 0.53 0.24
C LEU A 66 6.37 1.09 0.60
N ILE A 67 5.54 1.26 -0.41
CA ILE A 67 4.17 1.78 -0.27
C ILE A 67 3.18 0.69 -0.68
N ASN A 68 2.29 0.32 0.24
CA ASN A 68 1.15 -0.55 -0.02
C ASN A 68 -0.07 0.31 -0.34
N LEU A 69 -0.38 0.46 -1.63
CA LEU A 69 -1.41 1.40 -2.10
C LEU A 69 -2.85 0.91 -1.89
N HIS A 70 -3.04 -0.35 -1.49
CA HIS A 70 -4.35 -0.89 -1.14
C HIS A 70 -4.24 -2.06 -0.19
N THR A 71 -4.95 -1.99 0.94
CA THR A 71 -5.08 -3.09 1.88
C THR A 71 -6.40 -3.01 2.67
N HIS A 72 -6.80 -4.17 3.24
CA HIS A 72 -7.81 -4.33 4.28
C HIS A 72 -7.11 -4.90 5.52
N ALA A 73 -6.37 -4.06 6.24
CA ALA A 73 -5.41 -4.47 7.26
C ALA A 73 -6.02 -5.38 8.34
N ALA A 74 -7.23 -5.06 8.81
CA ALA A 74 -7.90 -5.85 9.84
C ALA A 74 -8.22 -7.29 9.40
N MET A 75 -8.33 -7.55 8.09
CA MET A 75 -8.54 -8.89 7.54
C MET A 75 -7.35 -9.85 7.76
N THR A 76 -6.26 -9.39 8.33
CA THR A 76 -5.17 -10.25 8.83
C THR A 76 -5.69 -11.30 9.82
N LEU A 77 -6.74 -11.00 10.56
CA LEU A 77 -7.41 -11.95 11.46
C LEU A 77 -8.28 -12.99 10.73
N MET A 78 -8.49 -12.85 9.45
CA MET A 78 -9.25 -13.77 8.57
C MET A 78 -8.36 -14.45 7.52
N ARG A 79 -7.06 -14.42 7.68
CA ARG A 79 -6.08 -15.03 6.78
C ARG A 79 -6.35 -16.53 6.62
N GLY A 80 -6.54 -16.99 5.37
CA GLY A 80 -6.75 -18.40 5.05
C GLY A 80 -8.14 -18.95 5.41
N ILE A 81 -9.11 -18.08 5.68
CA ILE A 81 -10.51 -18.47 6.01
C ILE A 81 -11.22 -18.96 4.77
N ALA A 82 -11.10 -19.48 3.88
CA ALA A 82 -11.85 -19.90 2.69
C ALA A 82 -11.11 -19.55 1.40
N ASP A 83 -9.96 -20.15 1.24
CA ASP A 83 -9.22 -20.10 0.01
C ASP A 83 -9.95 -20.86 -1.12
N ASP A 84 -9.55 -20.63 -2.36
CA ASP A 84 -9.99 -21.37 -3.56
C ASP A 84 -11.48 -21.20 -3.93
N LEU A 85 -12.05 -20.01 -3.68
CA LEU A 85 -13.43 -19.67 -4.05
C LEU A 85 -13.48 -18.46 -4.99
N PRO A 86 -14.45 -18.40 -5.93
CA PRO A 86 -14.74 -17.18 -6.71
C PRO A 86 -15.15 -16.02 -5.81
N LEU A 87 -14.82 -14.77 -6.20
CA LEU A 87 -15.00 -13.56 -5.38
C LEU A 87 -16.37 -13.48 -4.71
N MET A 88 -17.48 -13.52 -5.46
CA MET A 88 -18.82 -13.35 -4.88
C MET A 88 -19.21 -14.51 -3.96
N THR A 89 -18.82 -15.74 -4.28
CA THR A 89 -19.04 -16.90 -3.40
C THR A 89 -18.24 -16.72 -2.11
N TRP A 90 -16.97 -16.35 -2.23
CA TRP A 90 -16.09 -16.07 -1.09
C TRP A 90 -16.63 -14.97 -0.17
N LEU A 91 -17.06 -13.84 -0.75
CA LEU A 91 -17.67 -12.75 0.02
C LEU A 91 -18.94 -13.19 0.76
N GLN A 92 -19.89 -13.81 0.04
CA GLN A 92 -21.21 -14.14 0.59
C GLN A 92 -21.20 -15.31 1.58
N THR A 93 -20.33 -16.30 1.38
CA THR A 93 -20.33 -17.51 2.21
C THR A 93 -19.31 -17.50 3.35
N ALA A 94 -18.25 -16.71 3.23
CA ALA A 94 -17.17 -16.69 4.21
C ALA A 94 -16.93 -15.30 4.83
N ILE A 95 -16.68 -14.26 4.01
CA ILE A 95 -16.21 -12.98 4.52
C ILE A 95 -17.32 -12.20 5.22
N TRP A 96 -18.41 -11.86 4.52
CA TRP A 96 -19.50 -11.07 5.12
C TRP A 96 -20.11 -11.72 6.35
N PRO A 97 -20.37 -13.06 6.41
CA PRO A 97 -20.84 -13.71 7.63
C PRO A 97 -19.84 -13.64 8.78
N THR A 98 -18.52 -13.70 8.48
CA THR A 98 -17.47 -13.57 9.51
C THR A 98 -17.36 -12.13 10.00
N GLU A 99 -17.43 -11.16 9.10
CA GLU A 99 -17.44 -9.74 9.42
C GLU A 99 -18.66 -9.37 10.27
N ALA A 100 -19.85 -9.79 9.87
CA ALA A 100 -21.09 -9.52 10.62
C ALA A 100 -21.02 -10.04 12.07
N LYS A 101 -20.30 -11.13 12.31
CA LYS A 101 -20.16 -11.76 13.63
C LYS A 101 -19.06 -11.15 14.49
N HIS A 102 -17.94 -10.76 13.90
CA HIS A 102 -16.70 -10.49 14.63
C HIS A 102 -16.19 -9.05 14.53
N VAL A 103 -16.51 -8.32 13.44
CA VAL A 103 -15.97 -6.98 13.24
C VAL A 103 -16.52 -6.02 14.31
N SER A 104 -15.56 -5.39 14.97
CA SER A 104 -15.76 -4.47 16.10
C SER A 104 -14.52 -3.57 16.20
N PRO A 105 -14.56 -2.48 16.99
CA PRO A 105 -13.38 -1.67 17.23
C PRO A 105 -12.15 -2.49 17.72
N ALA A 106 -12.39 -3.52 18.54
CA ALA A 106 -11.33 -4.40 19.02
C ALA A 106 -10.75 -5.30 17.91
N PHE A 107 -11.62 -5.85 17.05
CA PHE A 107 -11.19 -6.63 15.89
C PHE A 107 -10.32 -5.78 14.96
N VAL A 108 -10.78 -4.57 14.62
CA VAL A 108 -10.05 -3.69 13.70
C VAL A 108 -8.73 -3.24 14.31
N ARG A 109 -8.72 -2.82 15.59
CA ARG A 109 -7.49 -2.46 16.29
C ARG A 109 -6.46 -3.61 16.28
N ASP A 110 -6.86 -4.79 16.69
CA ASP A 110 -5.95 -5.92 16.86
C ASP A 110 -5.48 -6.48 15.51
N GLY A 111 -6.37 -6.57 14.51
CA GLY A 111 -6.02 -7.02 13.17
C GLY A 111 -5.12 -6.02 12.44
N THR A 112 -5.41 -4.73 12.55
CA THR A 112 -4.55 -3.68 11.98
C THR A 112 -3.18 -3.64 12.66
N LEU A 113 -3.11 -3.89 13.98
CA LEU A 113 -1.83 -3.97 14.68
C LEU A 113 -0.94 -5.10 14.12
N LEU A 114 -1.52 -6.29 13.89
CA LEU A 114 -0.80 -7.41 13.28
C LEU A 114 -0.38 -7.11 11.84
N ALA A 115 -1.27 -6.52 11.05
CA ALA A 115 -0.99 -6.11 9.68
C ALA A 115 0.16 -5.09 9.61
N ALA A 116 0.10 -4.04 10.42
CA ALA A 116 1.12 -3.00 10.46
C ALA A 116 2.50 -3.55 10.86
N ALA A 117 2.54 -4.45 11.85
CA ALA A 117 3.78 -5.12 12.24
C ALA A 117 4.34 -6.01 11.10
N GLU A 118 3.49 -6.77 10.40
CA GLU A 118 3.89 -7.56 9.23
C GLU A 118 4.40 -6.67 8.09
N MET A 119 3.68 -5.59 7.76
CA MET A 119 4.06 -4.64 6.73
C MET A 119 5.40 -3.96 7.05
N LEU A 120 5.60 -3.48 8.26
CA LEU A 120 6.88 -2.88 8.69
C LEU A 120 8.04 -3.87 8.52
N ARG A 121 7.89 -5.12 8.98
CA ARG A 121 8.91 -6.17 8.79
C ARG A 121 9.19 -6.48 7.32
N GLY A 122 8.22 -6.24 6.45
CA GLY A 122 8.35 -6.36 5.00
C GLY A 122 8.86 -5.11 4.29
N GLY A 123 9.30 -4.06 5.02
CA GLY A 123 9.84 -2.84 4.41
C GLY A 123 8.79 -1.80 3.99
N ILE A 124 7.52 -2.04 4.29
CA ILE A 124 6.41 -1.13 3.96
C ILE A 124 6.34 -0.04 5.03
N THR A 125 6.48 1.21 4.62
CA THR A 125 6.46 2.38 5.52
C THR A 125 5.15 3.16 5.45
N THR A 126 4.41 3.00 4.35
CA THR A 126 3.14 3.69 4.10
C THR A 126 2.11 2.72 3.54
N CYS A 127 0.86 2.80 4.01
CA CYS A 127 -0.23 2.05 3.40
C CYS A 127 -1.47 2.93 3.17
N ASN A 128 -2.31 2.51 2.21
CA ASN A 128 -3.64 3.05 1.93
C ASN A 128 -4.67 2.00 2.33
N GLU A 129 -5.38 2.27 3.42
CA GLU A 129 -6.28 1.33 4.11
C GLU A 129 -7.73 1.56 3.70
N MET A 130 -8.50 0.50 3.54
CA MET A 130 -9.94 0.55 3.33
C MET A 130 -10.64 -0.45 4.23
N TYR A 131 -11.14 -0.01 5.39
CA TYR A 131 -11.91 -0.88 6.27
C TYR A 131 -12.85 -0.07 7.19
N PHE A 132 -13.62 -0.78 8.03
CA PHE A 132 -14.50 -0.19 9.04
C PHE A 132 -13.72 0.35 10.24
N TYR A 133 -14.37 1.17 11.08
CA TYR A 133 -13.78 1.74 12.31
C TYR A 133 -12.43 2.45 12.06
N PRO A 134 -12.41 3.48 11.21
CA PRO A 134 -11.18 4.19 10.80
C PRO A 134 -10.34 4.71 11.96
N ASP A 135 -10.97 5.12 13.06
CA ASP A 135 -10.27 5.57 14.29
C ASP A 135 -9.44 4.43 14.92
N ALA A 136 -10.01 3.22 15.00
CA ALA A 136 -9.31 2.06 15.55
C ALA A 136 -8.14 1.62 14.65
N ALA A 137 -8.29 1.72 13.33
CA ALA A 137 -7.20 1.46 12.38
C ALA A 137 -6.09 2.49 12.51
N ALA A 138 -6.43 3.79 12.52
CA ALA A 138 -5.48 4.89 12.67
C ALA A 138 -4.66 4.76 13.96
N ALA A 139 -5.31 4.44 15.09
CA ALA A 139 -4.65 4.25 16.37
C ALA A 139 -3.63 3.10 16.34
N SER A 140 -3.90 2.02 15.59
CA SER A 140 -2.97 0.88 15.48
C SER A 140 -1.76 1.19 14.62
N PHE A 141 -1.93 1.91 13.52
CA PHE A 141 -0.81 2.37 12.70
C PHE A 141 0.06 3.37 13.45
N ASP A 142 -0.55 4.35 14.13
CA ASP A 142 0.16 5.35 14.94
C ASP A 142 0.96 4.70 16.09
N ALA A 143 0.38 3.70 16.77
CA ALA A 143 1.06 2.97 17.85
C ALA A 143 2.34 2.27 17.40
N LEU A 144 2.45 1.87 16.14
CA LEU A 144 3.67 1.31 15.54
C LEU A 144 4.51 2.38 14.82
N GLY A 145 4.02 3.61 14.76
CA GLY A 145 4.64 4.72 14.05
C GLY A 145 4.73 4.50 12.54
N MET A 146 3.77 3.79 11.97
CA MET A 146 3.64 3.56 10.53
C MET A 146 2.79 4.65 9.89
N ARG A 147 3.19 5.13 8.72
CA ARG A 147 2.42 6.10 7.94
C ARG A 147 1.22 5.43 7.28
N CYS A 148 0.05 6.07 7.33
CA CYS A 148 -1.16 5.53 6.71
C CYS A 148 -2.06 6.61 6.10
N VAL A 149 -2.80 6.21 5.07
CA VAL A 149 -3.98 6.91 4.57
C VAL A 149 -5.19 6.03 4.91
N ILE A 150 -6.10 6.55 5.71
CA ILE A 150 -7.25 5.83 6.24
C ILE A 150 -8.47 6.14 5.37
N GLY A 151 -9.07 5.11 4.78
CA GLY A 151 -10.27 5.21 3.99
C GLY A 151 -11.51 5.46 4.86
N ILE A 152 -12.24 6.54 4.55
CA ILE A 152 -13.60 6.76 5.05
C ILE A 152 -14.51 5.90 4.18
N THR A 153 -14.74 4.66 4.61
CA THR A 153 -15.54 3.69 3.85
C THR A 153 -17.00 4.15 3.76
N ALA A 154 -17.62 3.97 2.59
CA ALA A 154 -19.03 4.17 2.37
C ALA A 154 -19.64 2.99 1.61
N ILE A 155 -20.75 2.46 2.11
CA ILE A 155 -21.53 1.35 1.56
C ILE A 155 -23.00 1.64 1.79
N ASP A 156 -23.88 1.31 0.83
CA ASP A 156 -25.33 1.55 0.92
C ASP A 156 -26.12 0.39 1.56
N PHE A 157 -25.47 -0.36 2.46
CA PHE A 157 -26.17 -1.35 3.30
C PHE A 157 -25.60 -1.35 4.73
N PRO A 158 -26.41 -1.79 5.73
CA PRO A 158 -25.98 -1.75 7.13
C PRO A 158 -24.91 -2.80 7.43
N THR A 159 -23.94 -2.42 8.30
CA THR A 159 -22.95 -3.32 8.90
C THR A 159 -22.87 -3.09 10.40
N SER A 160 -21.96 -3.78 11.09
CA SER A 160 -21.67 -3.51 12.51
C SER A 160 -21.14 -2.10 12.77
N TYR A 161 -20.63 -1.42 11.75
CA TYR A 161 -20.06 -0.07 11.87
C TYR A 161 -21.08 1.03 11.70
N ALA A 162 -21.96 0.94 10.70
CA ALA A 162 -22.96 1.98 10.40
C ALA A 162 -24.21 1.40 9.73
N ALA A 163 -25.35 2.06 9.93
CA ALA A 163 -26.64 1.64 9.39
C ALA A 163 -26.96 2.23 8.00
N SER A 164 -26.23 3.27 7.56
CA SER A 164 -26.45 3.94 6.28
C SER A 164 -25.17 4.61 5.77
N ALA A 165 -25.10 4.91 4.46
CA ALA A 165 -23.99 5.64 3.87
C ALA A 165 -23.72 6.99 4.57
N ASP A 166 -24.76 7.71 4.98
CA ASP A 166 -24.64 8.95 5.72
C ASP A 166 -23.96 8.76 7.07
N GLU A 167 -24.27 7.68 7.77
CA GLU A 167 -23.63 7.36 9.05
C GLU A 167 -22.17 6.93 8.85
N TYR A 168 -21.84 6.15 7.79
CA TYR A 168 -20.48 5.83 7.42
C TYR A 168 -19.63 7.10 7.22
N LEU A 169 -20.13 8.02 6.39
CA LEU A 169 -19.44 9.27 6.09
C LEU A 169 -19.30 10.15 7.33
N SER A 170 -20.38 10.30 8.13
CA SER A 170 -20.34 11.11 9.35
C SER A 170 -19.34 10.59 10.37
N LYS A 171 -19.33 9.30 10.66
CA LYS A 171 -18.36 8.66 11.56
C LYS A 171 -16.93 8.76 11.05
N GLY A 172 -16.73 8.55 9.74
CA GLY A 172 -15.42 8.66 9.12
C GLY A 172 -14.85 10.08 9.15
N LEU A 173 -15.68 11.09 8.88
CA LEU A 173 -15.30 12.50 8.98
C LEU A 173 -14.98 12.91 10.44
N ALA A 174 -15.73 12.41 11.41
CA ALA A 174 -15.42 12.62 12.82
C ALA A 174 -14.07 12.02 13.22
N ALA A 175 -13.75 10.80 12.73
CA ALA A 175 -12.44 10.19 12.94
C ALA A 175 -11.33 11.04 12.28
N ARG A 176 -11.51 11.50 11.04
CA ARG A 176 -10.58 12.40 10.36
C ARG A 176 -10.28 13.67 11.19
N ASP A 177 -11.33 14.27 11.75
CA ASP A 177 -11.15 15.49 12.53
C ASP A 177 -10.43 15.22 13.86
N ALA A 178 -10.64 14.06 14.48
CA ALA A 178 -9.95 13.63 15.70
C ALA A 178 -8.44 13.42 15.45
N TRP A 179 -8.05 12.96 14.28
CA TRP A 179 -6.64 12.71 13.88
C TRP A 179 -5.98 13.91 13.17
N ARG A 180 -6.67 15.06 13.08
CA ARG A 180 -6.13 16.25 12.45
C ARG A 180 -4.83 16.68 13.13
N GLY A 181 -3.77 16.84 12.33
CA GLY A 181 -2.44 17.27 12.83
C GLY A 181 -1.50 16.13 13.19
N ASN A 182 -1.93 14.87 13.17
CA ASN A 182 -1.00 13.75 13.26
C ASN A 182 -0.18 13.65 11.95
N PRO A 183 1.17 13.68 12.01
CA PRO A 183 2.00 13.74 10.80
C PRO A 183 2.05 12.41 10.02
N LEU A 184 1.62 11.31 10.63
CA LEU A 184 1.64 9.98 10.02
C LEU A 184 0.29 9.54 9.46
N VAL A 185 -0.83 10.19 9.88
CA VAL A 185 -2.18 9.77 9.54
C VAL A 185 -2.83 10.77 8.58
N ARG A 186 -3.22 10.29 7.42
CA ARG A 186 -4.03 11.02 6.43
C ARG A 186 -5.32 10.25 6.16
N PHE A 187 -6.25 10.85 5.44
CA PHE A 187 -7.53 10.25 5.11
C PHE A 187 -7.83 10.33 3.62
N ALA A 188 -8.64 9.39 3.14
CA ALA A 188 -9.23 9.35 1.81
C ALA A 188 -10.72 9.01 1.92
N LEU A 189 -11.54 9.40 0.96
CA LEU A 189 -12.89 8.86 0.81
C LEU A 189 -12.79 7.48 0.15
N ALA A 190 -13.44 6.49 0.71
CA ALA A 190 -13.31 5.10 0.27
C ALA A 190 -14.70 4.47 0.02
N PRO A 191 -15.45 4.92 -1.02
CA PRO A 191 -16.61 4.17 -1.48
C PRO A 191 -16.15 2.78 -1.91
N HIS A 192 -16.78 1.73 -1.37
CA HIS A 192 -16.28 0.37 -1.51
C HIS A 192 -16.13 -0.05 -2.99
N ALA A 193 -17.24 -0.05 -3.73
CA ALA A 193 -17.26 -0.48 -5.13
C ALA A 193 -18.50 0.05 -5.87
N PRO A 194 -18.51 0.10 -7.21
CA PRO A 194 -19.67 0.55 -7.99
C PRO A 194 -20.94 -0.22 -7.71
N TYR A 195 -20.85 -1.50 -7.37
CA TYR A 195 -22.01 -2.37 -7.09
C TYR A 195 -22.53 -2.29 -5.64
N THR A 196 -21.84 -1.60 -4.75
CA THR A 196 -22.27 -1.43 -3.34
C THR A 196 -22.63 0.00 -2.97
N VAL A 197 -22.49 0.93 -3.92
CA VAL A 197 -22.68 2.37 -3.68
C VAL A 197 -23.61 2.96 -4.72
N SER A 198 -24.64 3.70 -4.27
CA SER A 198 -25.63 4.36 -5.12
C SER A 198 -25.12 5.65 -5.74
N ASP A 199 -25.79 6.13 -6.80
CA ASP A 199 -25.49 7.41 -7.45
C ASP A 199 -25.61 8.58 -6.48
N ALA A 200 -26.57 8.56 -5.56
CA ALA A 200 -26.74 9.60 -4.55
C ALA A 200 -25.54 9.68 -3.59
N THR A 201 -25.06 8.53 -3.13
CA THR A 201 -23.88 8.44 -2.27
C THR A 201 -22.61 8.86 -3.02
N PHE A 202 -22.44 8.46 -4.28
CA PHE A 202 -21.33 8.91 -5.11
C PHE A 202 -21.33 10.43 -5.31
N SER A 203 -22.48 11.04 -5.61
CA SER A 203 -22.59 12.50 -5.75
C SER A 203 -22.17 13.23 -4.48
N ARG A 204 -22.51 12.68 -3.31
CA ARG A 204 -22.10 13.24 -2.01
C ARG A 204 -20.58 13.08 -1.79
N ILE A 205 -20.01 11.95 -2.18
CA ILE A 205 -18.55 11.69 -2.10
C ILE A 205 -17.78 12.68 -2.97
N VAL A 206 -18.24 12.94 -4.21
CA VAL A 206 -17.63 13.96 -5.08
C VAL A 206 -17.66 15.34 -4.43
N SER A 207 -18.79 15.73 -3.84
CA SER A 207 -18.87 17.01 -3.13
C SER A 207 -17.86 17.09 -1.98
N LEU A 208 -17.78 16.04 -1.14
CA LEU A 208 -16.86 15.98 -0.02
C LEU A 208 -15.39 15.94 -0.47
N SER A 209 -15.09 15.22 -1.56
CA SER A 209 -13.74 15.19 -2.13
C SER A 209 -13.28 16.59 -2.54
N ASN A 210 -14.14 17.33 -3.23
CA ASN A 210 -13.84 18.70 -3.68
C ASN A 210 -13.75 19.69 -2.51
N GLU A 211 -14.64 19.58 -1.52
CA GLU A 211 -14.66 20.49 -0.36
C GLU A 211 -13.47 20.29 0.58
N LEU A 212 -13.03 19.05 0.75
CA LEU A 212 -12.03 18.67 1.75
C LEU A 212 -10.66 18.35 1.15
N ASP A 213 -10.53 18.40 -0.17
CA ASP A 213 -9.33 17.99 -0.93
C ASP A 213 -8.87 16.57 -0.54
N LEU A 214 -9.80 15.62 -0.58
CA LEU A 214 -9.55 14.23 -0.22
C LEU A 214 -9.54 13.34 -1.47
N PRO A 215 -8.54 12.46 -1.63
CA PRO A 215 -8.55 11.46 -2.69
C PRO A 215 -9.71 10.48 -2.52
N ILE A 216 -10.13 9.87 -3.63
CA ILE A 216 -11.13 8.82 -3.68
C ILE A 216 -10.45 7.49 -3.99
N HIS A 217 -10.65 6.51 -3.13
CA HIS A 217 -10.08 5.16 -3.22
C HIS A 217 -11.21 4.14 -3.38
N ILE A 218 -11.26 3.42 -4.50
CA ILE A 218 -12.42 2.58 -4.86
C ILE A 218 -12.00 1.36 -5.68
N HIS A 219 -12.64 0.19 -5.43
CA HIS A 219 -12.51 -0.99 -6.29
C HIS A 219 -13.23 -0.73 -7.62
N ILE A 220 -12.56 -1.01 -8.74
CA ILE A 220 -13.13 -0.83 -10.08
C ILE A 220 -12.74 -2.00 -11.00
N HIS A 221 -13.69 -2.48 -11.79
CA HIS A 221 -13.45 -3.44 -12.87
C HIS A 221 -12.64 -4.67 -12.43
N GLU A 222 -12.90 -5.16 -11.21
CA GLU A 222 -12.16 -6.29 -10.65
C GLU A 222 -12.51 -7.59 -11.37
N THR A 223 -13.80 -7.85 -11.62
CA THR A 223 -14.26 -9.09 -12.27
C THR A 223 -15.10 -8.81 -13.50
N ALA A 224 -15.15 -9.77 -14.43
CA ALA A 224 -16.04 -9.71 -15.59
C ALA A 224 -17.54 -9.66 -15.17
N GLN A 225 -17.89 -10.33 -14.08
CA GLN A 225 -19.25 -10.32 -13.52
C GLN A 225 -19.68 -8.92 -13.09
N GLU A 226 -18.79 -8.12 -12.48
CA GLU A 226 -19.06 -6.71 -12.15
C GLU A 226 -19.47 -5.90 -13.37
N ILE A 227 -18.78 -6.10 -14.50
CA ILE A 227 -19.08 -5.42 -15.76
C ILE A 227 -20.47 -5.83 -16.28
N GLU A 228 -20.74 -7.15 -16.33
CA GLU A 228 -22.03 -7.67 -16.82
C GLU A 228 -23.20 -7.18 -15.97
N ASP A 229 -23.05 -7.16 -14.66
CA ASP A 229 -24.10 -6.73 -13.74
C ASP A 229 -24.35 -5.23 -13.84
N SER A 230 -23.30 -4.40 -14.01
CA SER A 230 -23.43 -2.97 -14.26
C SER A 230 -24.18 -2.68 -15.57
N LEU A 231 -23.83 -3.38 -16.66
CA LEU A 231 -24.49 -3.24 -17.94
C LEU A 231 -25.99 -3.63 -17.86
N LYS A 232 -26.32 -4.68 -17.11
CA LYS A 232 -27.73 -5.11 -16.89
C LYS A 232 -28.51 -4.09 -16.05
N GLN A 233 -27.89 -3.56 -15.00
CA GLN A 233 -28.56 -2.71 -14.02
C GLN A 233 -28.65 -1.25 -14.47
N TYR A 234 -27.58 -0.71 -15.07
CA TYR A 234 -27.43 0.71 -15.39
C TYR A 234 -27.34 0.99 -16.90
N GLY A 235 -27.14 -0.01 -17.74
CA GLY A 235 -26.94 0.15 -19.19
C GLY A 235 -25.55 0.72 -19.56
N GLU A 236 -24.65 0.85 -18.60
CA GLU A 236 -23.31 1.42 -18.75
C GLU A 236 -22.27 0.62 -17.95
N ARG A 237 -21.01 0.70 -18.36
CA ARG A 237 -19.90 0.07 -17.62
C ARG A 237 -19.62 0.82 -16.32
N PRO A 238 -19.04 0.17 -15.27
CA PRO A 238 -18.79 0.83 -13.99
C PRO A 238 -18.00 2.14 -14.12
N LEU A 239 -16.94 2.18 -14.93
CA LEU A 239 -16.14 3.40 -15.09
C LEU A 239 -16.89 4.51 -15.84
N GLU A 240 -17.75 4.18 -16.82
CA GLU A 240 -18.60 5.14 -17.50
C GLU A 240 -19.58 5.80 -16.50
N ARG A 241 -20.19 4.99 -15.63
CA ARG A 241 -21.05 5.47 -14.54
C ARG A 241 -20.30 6.40 -13.60
N LEU A 242 -19.10 6.02 -13.16
CA LEU A 242 -18.27 6.85 -12.28
C LEU A 242 -17.87 8.17 -12.96
N ALA A 243 -17.55 8.14 -14.26
CA ALA A 243 -17.22 9.34 -15.03
C ALA A 243 -18.41 10.28 -15.15
N ARG A 244 -19.60 9.74 -15.46
CA ARG A 244 -20.87 10.52 -15.51
C ARG A 244 -21.19 11.18 -14.17
N LEU A 245 -20.85 10.54 -13.06
CA LEU A 245 -21.07 11.04 -11.70
C LEU A 245 -19.93 11.98 -11.21
N GLY A 246 -18.88 12.19 -12.00
CA GLY A 246 -17.79 13.11 -11.68
C GLY A 246 -16.70 12.55 -10.74
N LEU A 247 -16.60 11.21 -10.61
CA LEU A 247 -15.55 10.60 -9.79
C LEU A 247 -14.23 10.42 -10.56
N VAL A 248 -14.25 10.41 -11.90
CA VAL A 248 -13.07 10.16 -12.72
C VAL A 248 -12.31 11.48 -12.89
N GLU A 249 -11.51 11.82 -11.89
CA GLU A 249 -10.67 13.00 -11.79
C GLU A 249 -9.31 12.65 -11.17
N SER A 250 -8.38 13.58 -11.12
CA SER A 250 -7.00 13.36 -10.67
C SER A 250 -6.86 12.83 -9.23
N GLN A 251 -7.89 12.93 -8.43
CA GLN A 251 -7.94 12.41 -7.06
C GLN A 251 -8.38 10.94 -6.99
N LEU A 252 -8.76 10.30 -8.12
CA LEU A 252 -9.22 8.92 -8.15
C LEU A 252 -8.04 7.94 -8.08
N ILE A 253 -8.11 7.00 -7.14
CA ILE A 253 -7.27 5.80 -7.04
C ILE A 253 -8.17 4.59 -7.28
N GLY A 254 -8.11 4.03 -8.48
CA GLY A 254 -8.87 2.83 -8.85
C GLY A 254 -8.10 1.56 -8.50
N VAL A 255 -8.72 0.65 -7.75
CA VAL A 255 -8.09 -0.62 -7.34
C VAL A 255 -8.45 -1.74 -8.30
N HIS A 256 -7.56 -2.69 -8.50
CA HIS A 256 -7.61 -3.85 -9.39
C HIS A 256 -7.56 -3.50 -10.87
N ALA A 257 -8.56 -2.82 -11.41
CA ALA A 257 -8.62 -2.34 -12.81
C ALA A 257 -8.30 -3.45 -13.84
N VAL A 258 -8.81 -4.68 -13.59
CA VAL A 258 -8.48 -5.88 -14.38
C VAL A 258 -9.12 -5.81 -15.77
N HIS A 259 -10.39 -5.40 -15.84
CA HIS A 259 -11.18 -5.46 -17.06
C HIS A 259 -11.35 -4.10 -17.76
N LEU A 260 -10.29 -3.28 -17.78
CA LEU A 260 -10.27 -2.01 -18.51
C LEU A 260 -10.20 -2.23 -20.02
N THR A 261 -10.97 -1.45 -20.77
CA THR A 261 -10.83 -1.30 -22.23
C THR A 261 -9.76 -0.25 -22.56
N PRO A 262 -9.23 -0.24 -23.80
CA PRO A 262 -8.30 0.82 -24.24
C PRO A 262 -8.87 2.23 -24.08
N SER A 263 -10.15 2.46 -24.38
CA SER A 263 -10.80 3.78 -24.22
C SER A 263 -10.93 4.19 -22.76
N GLU A 264 -11.12 3.25 -21.84
CA GLU A 264 -11.15 3.52 -20.39
C GLU A 264 -9.76 3.87 -19.86
N ILE A 265 -8.70 3.22 -20.37
CA ILE A 265 -7.31 3.58 -20.04
C ILE A 265 -7.00 5.00 -20.51
N GLU A 266 -7.38 5.36 -21.74
CA GLU A 266 -7.21 6.72 -22.26
C GLU A 266 -7.96 7.75 -21.42
N THR A 267 -9.16 7.41 -20.95
CA THR A 267 -9.96 8.28 -20.08
C THR A 267 -9.29 8.48 -18.73
N LEU A 268 -8.87 7.42 -18.05
CA LEU A 268 -8.13 7.51 -16.79
C LEU A 268 -6.84 8.33 -16.92
N ALA A 269 -6.08 8.13 -18.01
CA ALA A 269 -4.87 8.88 -18.29
C ALA A 269 -5.14 10.37 -18.49
N ARG A 270 -6.17 10.71 -19.27
CA ARG A 270 -6.57 12.10 -19.56
C ARG A 270 -6.96 12.86 -18.30
N HIS A 271 -7.62 12.21 -17.37
CA HIS A 271 -8.05 12.81 -16.10
C HIS A 271 -6.99 12.72 -14.99
N GLY A 272 -5.81 12.13 -15.26
CA GLY A 272 -4.71 12.05 -14.29
C GLY A 272 -4.97 11.09 -13.12
N CYS A 273 -5.87 10.13 -13.31
CA CYS A 273 -6.17 9.11 -12.30
C CYS A 273 -4.97 8.20 -12.01
N ALA A 274 -4.97 7.57 -10.83
CA ALA A 274 -3.99 6.57 -10.44
C ALA A 274 -4.63 5.18 -10.28
N LEU A 275 -3.81 4.12 -10.35
CA LEU A 275 -4.27 2.75 -10.12
C LEU A 275 -3.47 2.07 -9.02
N ALA A 276 -4.16 1.23 -8.22
CA ALA A 276 -3.57 0.30 -7.28
C ALA A 276 -3.68 -1.13 -7.85
N HIS A 277 -2.55 -1.68 -8.27
CA HIS A 277 -2.49 -3.03 -8.83
C HIS A 277 -2.23 -4.07 -7.75
N CYS A 278 -3.11 -5.08 -7.64
CA CYS A 278 -3.07 -6.14 -6.65
C CYS A 278 -2.92 -7.51 -7.33
N PRO A 279 -1.77 -7.81 -7.95
CA PRO A 279 -1.63 -8.97 -8.83
C PRO A 279 -1.90 -10.31 -8.14
N THR A 280 -1.45 -10.50 -6.90
CA THR A 280 -1.64 -11.76 -6.18
C THR A 280 -3.11 -12.00 -5.85
N SER A 281 -3.84 -10.98 -5.36
CA SER A 281 -5.29 -11.09 -5.10
C SER A 281 -6.06 -11.37 -6.39
N ASN A 282 -5.76 -10.64 -7.47
CA ASN A 282 -6.39 -10.86 -8.78
C ASN A 282 -6.20 -12.28 -9.29
N MET A 283 -5.01 -12.87 -9.11
CA MET A 283 -4.73 -14.25 -9.47
C MET A 283 -5.44 -15.26 -8.57
N LYS A 284 -5.39 -15.03 -7.25
CA LYS A 284 -5.99 -15.96 -6.28
C LYS A 284 -7.50 -16.05 -6.44
N LEU A 285 -8.18 -14.93 -6.70
CA LEU A 285 -9.61 -14.87 -6.94
C LEU A 285 -10.00 -15.16 -8.41
N ALA A 286 -9.00 -15.46 -9.27
CA ALA A 286 -9.16 -15.66 -10.70
C ALA A 286 -9.89 -14.51 -11.41
N SER A 287 -9.69 -13.28 -10.92
CA SER A 287 -10.29 -12.06 -11.48
C SER A 287 -9.75 -11.76 -12.89
N GLY A 288 -8.48 -12.09 -13.17
CA GLY A 288 -7.82 -11.90 -14.45
C GLY A 288 -6.48 -11.19 -14.35
N ILE A 289 -5.95 -10.72 -15.48
CA ILE A 289 -4.69 -9.98 -15.57
C ILE A 289 -4.95 -8.54 -16.00
N ALA A 290 -4.67 -7.58 -15.14
CA ALA A 290 -4.84 -6.16 -15.43
C ALA A 290 -3.88 -5.69 -16.56
N PRO A 291 -4.30 -4.78 -17.46
CA PRO A 291 -3.51 -4.28 -18.58
C PRO A 291 -2.47 -3.24 -18.15
N VAL A 292 -1.63 -3.60 -17.15
CA VAL A 292 -0.70 -2.69 -16.45
C VAL A 292 0.32 -2.08 -17.40
N ALA A 293 0.88 -2.87 -18.32
CA ALA A 293 1.87 -2.38 -19.29
C ALA A 293 1.27 -1.28 -20.18
N THR A 294 0.04 -1.48 -20.66
CA THR A 294 -0.67 -0.49 -21.48
C THR A 294 -0.98 0.77 -20.68
N ALA A 295 -1.49 0.63 -19.46
CA ALA A 295 -1.82 1.78 -18.61
C ALA A 295 -0.57 2.61 -18.23
N LEU A 296 0.57 1.96 -17.93
CA LEU A 296 1.85 2.65 -17.71
C LEU A 296 2.33 3.40 -18.96
N ALA A 297 2.17 2.80 -20.15
CA ALA A 297 2.53 3.44 -21.41
C ALA A 297 1.70 4.71 -21.70
N HIS A 298 0.48 4.81 -21.17
CA HIS A 298 -0.36 6.00 -21.20
C HIS A 298 -0.05 7.02 -20.08
N GLY A 299 0.97 6.76 -19.26
CA GLY A 299 1.43 7.66 -18.20
C GLY A 299 0.62 7.61 -16.90
N ILE A 300 -0.27 6.62 -16.75
CA ILE A 300 -1.02 6.42 -15.49
C ILE A 300 -0.04 5.98 -14.40
N PRO A 301 0.04 6.68 -13.25
CA PRO A 301 0.81 6.18 -12.11
C PRO A 301 0.14 4.93 -11.53
N ILE A 302 0.86 3.82 -11.52
CA ILE A 302 0.38 2.55 -10.99
C ILE A 302 1.22 2.16 -9.79
N GLY A 303 0.62 2.22 -8.60
CA GLY A 303 1.22 1.67 -7.38
C GLY A 303 0.80 0.22 -7.14
N LEU A 304 1.51 -0.46 -6.23
CA LEU A 304 1.22 -1.83 -5.84
C LEU A 304 0.40 -1.87 -4.56
N GLY A 305 -0.56 -2.78 -4.49
CA GLY A 305 -1.34 -3.07 -3.31
C GLY A 305 -1.34 -4.56 -3.01
N THR A 306 -1.39 -4.93 -1.73
CA THR A 306 -1.51 -6.34 -1.34
C THR A 306 -2.94 -6.83 -1.34
N ASP A 307 -3.91 -5.90 -1.28
CA ASP A 307 -5.26 -6.22 -0.86
C ASP A 307 -5.30 -6.78 0.57
N GLY A 308 -6.40 -7.35 1.03
CA GLY A 308 -6.51 -7.96 2.35
C GLY A 308 -5.76 -9.29 2.46
N ALA A 309 -5.29 -9.62 3.67
CA ALA A 309 -4.67 -10.93 3.92
C ALA A 309 -5.65 -12.12 3.80
N ALA A 310 -6.94 -11.86 3.65
CA ALA A 310 -7.93 -12.89 3.34
C ALA A 310 -7.95 -13.26 1.85
N SER A 311 -7.68 -12.29 0.93
CA SER A 311 -7.63 -12.52 -0.52
C SER A 311 -6.22 -12.77 -1.05
N ASN A 312 -5.17 -12.36 -0.34
CA ASN A 312 -3.75 -12.53 -0.74
C ASN A 312 -2.99 -13.54 0.13
N ASN A 313 -3.35 -13.66 1.40
CA ASN A 313 -2.66 -14.37 2.47
C ASN A 313 -1.34 -13.74 2.95
N ARG A 314 -0.73 -12.79 2.22
CA ARG A 314 0.51 -12.08 2.62
C ARG A 314 0.39 -10.58 2.39
N LEU A 315 0.93 -9.78 3.30
CA LEU A 315 1.09 -8.34 3.12
C LEU A 315 2.54 -8.06 2.70
N ASP A 316 2.88 -8.36 1.44
CA ASP A 316 4.26 -8.46 0.94
C ASP A 316 4.43 -7.77 -0.42
N ILE A 317 4.91 -6.54 -0.42
CA ILE A 317 5.13 -5.75 -1.64
C ILE A 317 6.29 -6.30 -2.50
N PHE A 318 7.25 -7.04 -1.94
CA PHE A 318 8.27 -7.73 -2.76
C PHE A 318 7.62 -8.80 -3.64
N GLN A 319 6.65 -9.55 -3.10
CA GLN A 319 5.88 -10.50 -3.88
C GLN A 319 5.08 -9.77 -4.97
N GLU A 320 4.39 -8.69 -4.62
CA GLU A 320 3.59 -7.93 -5.59
C GLU A 320 4.45 -7.34 -6.73
N MET A 321 5.65 -6.80 -6.42
CA MET A 321 6.60 -6.35 -7.46
C MET A 321 6.96 -7.45 -8.44
N ARG A 322 7.31 -8.64 -7.92
CA ARG A 322 7.67 -9.80 -8.75
C ARG A 322 6.52 -10.24 -9.62
N MET A 323 5.31 -10.36 -9.04
CA MET A 323 4.13 -10.79 -9.78
C MET A 323 3.72 -9.77 -10.84
N ALA A 324 3.72 -8.48 -10.54
CA ALA A 324 3.41 -7.42 -11.51
C ALA A 324 4.36 -7.48 -12.73
N ALA A 325 5.67 -7.62 -12.48
CA ALA A 325 6.67 -7.71 -13.55
C ALA A 325 6.50 -8.97 -14.41
N LEU A 326 6.32 -10.14 -13.78
CA LEU A 326 6.21 -11.41 -14.49
C LEU A 326 4.90 -11.56 -15.27
N LEU A 327 3.78 -11.18 -14.67
CA LEU A 327 2.46 -11.24 -15.33
C LEU A 327 2.39 -10.30 -16.54
N ALA A 328 2.93 -9.09 -16.42
CA ALA A 328 2.96 -8.17 -17.56
C ALA A 328 3.77 -8.73 -18.73
N LYS A 329 4.94 -9.35 -18.46
CA LYS A 329 5.76 -9.99 -19.50
C LYS A 329 5.03 -11.13 -20.20
N VAL A 330 4.37 -11.98 -19.43
CA VAL A 330 3.63 -13.13 -20.00
C VAL A 330 2.40 -12.67 -20.79
N SER A 331 1.63 -11.72 -20.27
CA SER A 331 0.40 -11.24 -20.91
C SER A 331 0.67 -10.47 -22.21
N THR A 332 1.79 -9.75 -22.29
CA THR A 332 2.19 -9.01 -23.50
C THR A 332 3.09 -9.80 -24.44
N GLN A 333 3.60 -10.96 -24.02
CA GLN A 333 4.64 -11.73 -24.73
C GLN A 333 5.91 -10.91 -25.02
N ASP A 334 6.20 -9.92 -24.16
CA ASP A 334 7.38 -9.07 -24.23
C ASP A 334 8.16 -9.10 -22.92
N ALA A 335 9.37 -9.67 -22.95
CA ALA A 335 10.23 -9.75 -21.77
C ALA A 335 10.79 -8.39 -21.31
N ALA A 336 10.69 -7.34 -22.11
CA ALA A 336 11.21 -6.02 -21.80
C ALA A 336 10.23 -5.12 -21.04
N VAL A 337 8.93 -5.42 -21.03
CA VAL A 337 7.94 -4.61 -20.30
C VAL A 337 8.16 -4.72 -18.79
N ILE A 338 7.86 -3.67 -18.08
CA ILE A 338 8.02 -3.53 -16.62
C ILE A 338 9.36 -4.13 -16.15
N PRO A 339 10.50 -3.50 -16.54
CA PRO A 339 11.80 -3.86 -16.01
C PRO A 339 11.87 -3.64 -14.49
N ALA A 340 12.85 -4.22 -13.82
CA ALA A 340 12.99 -4.20 -12.36
C ALA A 340 12.87 -2.79 -11.76
N LYS A 341 13.53 -1.80 -12.36
CA LYS A 341 13.43 -0.41 -11.89
C LYS A 341 12.00 0.16 -11.99
N THR A 342 11.23 -0.21 -13.01
CA THR A 342 9.82 0.19 -13.12
C THR A 342 8.98 -0.47 -12.03
N ALA A 343 9.17 -1.76 -11.75
CA ALA A 343 8.49 -2.45 -10.66
C ALA A 343 8.83 -1.82 -9.30
N LEU A 344 10.09 -1.42 -9.08
CA LEU A 344 10.50 -0.71 -7.87
C LEU A 344 9.85 0.68 -7.76
N ARG A 345 9.70 1.43 -8.87
CA ARG A 345 8.93 2.68 -8.90
C ARG A 345 7.47 2.45 -8.55
N MET A 346 6.86 1.38 -9.03
CA MET A 346 5.48 1.02 -8.68
C MET A 346 5.33 0.77 -7.18
N ALA A 347 6.33 0.17 -6.54
CA ALA A 347 6.34 -0.10 -5.11
C ALA A 347 6.68 1.12 -4.23
N THR A 348 7.07 2.25 -4.83
CA THR A 348 7.58 3.44 -4.11
C THR A 348 7.01 4.73 -4.67
N GLN A 349 7.65 5.33 -5.69
CA GLN A 349 7.35 6.65 -6.25
C GLN A 349 5.93 6.76 -6.82
N HIS A 350 5.46 5.74 -7.56
CA HIS A 350 4.10 5.76 -8.13
C HIS A 350 3.04 5.67 -7.03
N GLY A 351 3.29 4.86 -5.98
CA GLY A 351 2.41 4.84 -4.81
C GLY A 351 2.36 6.20 -4.10
N ALA A 352 3.51 6.86 -3.91
CA ALA A 352 3.57 8.21 -3.35
C ALA A 352 2.79 9.23 -4.20
N LYS A 353 2.95 9.18 -5.54
CA LYS A 353 2.23 10.05 -6.47
C LYS A 353 0.72 9.81 -6.44
N ALA A 354 0.29 8.55 -6.39
CA ALA A 354 -1.13 8.21 -6.28
C ALA A 354 -1.77 8.77 -4.99
N LEU A 355 -0.99 8.87 -3.90
CA LEU A 355 -1.42 9.44 -2.63
C LEU A 355 -1.24 10.97 -2.52
N GLY A 356 -0.76 11.65 -3.58
CA GLY A 356 -0.43 13.07 -3.54
C GLY A 356 0.70 13.42 -2.54
N GLN A 357 1.63 12.48 -2.33
CA GLN A 357 2.73 12.59 -1.35
C GLN A 357 4.12 12.49 -2.00
N GLU A 358 4.23 12.61 -3.32
CA GLU A 358 5.49 12.46 -4.06
C GLU A 358 6.55 13.51 -3.68
N ASN A 359 6.14 14.63 -3.11
CA ASN A 359 7.07 15.66 -2.61
C ASN A 359 7.60 15.33 -1.20
N ASP A 360 7.00 14.38 -0.50
CA ASP A 360 7.30 14.03 0.87
C ASP A 360 7.97 12.66 1.02
N ILE A 361 7.56 11.65 0.22
CA ILE A 361 8.01 10.26 0.32
C ILE A 361 8.19 9.62 -1.06
N GLY A 362 8.57 8.34 -1.10
CA GLY A 362 8.64 7.52 -2.33
C GLY A 362 9.96 7.58 -3.08
N SER A 363 10.89 8.44 -2.67
CA SER A 363 12.27 8.49 -3.18
C SER A 363 13.25 9.01 -2.13
N ILE A 364 14.55 8.72 -2.29
CA ILE A 364 15.61 9.22 -1.39
C ILE A 364 16.16 10.52 -1.97
N GLU A 365 15.49 11.61 -1.69
CA GLU A 365 15.85 12.95 -2.15
C GLU A 365 15.92 13.95 -0.98
N VAL A 366 16.83 14.92 -1.10
CA VAL A 366 16.98 15.97 -0.09
C VAL A 366 15.65 16.74 0.10
N GLY A 367 15.24 16.89 1.36
CA GLY A 367 14.00 17.54 1.75
C GLY A 367 12.85 16.57 2.03
N LYS A 368 12.85 15.35 1.50
CA LYS A 368 11.81 14.34 1.77
C LYS A 368 12.00 13.70 3.15
N TRP A 369 10.94 13.09 3.66
CA TRP A 369 11.02 12.30 4.88
C TRP A 369 11.96 11.10 4.68
N ALA A 370 12.73 10.79 5.70
CA ALA A 370 13.58 9.60 5.71
C ALA A 370 12.73 8.36 6.05
N ASP A 371 11.83 8.01 5.13
CA ASP A 371 11.10 6.75 5.11
C ASP A 371 11.92 5.79 4.25
N LEU A 372 12.64 4.87 4.88
CA LEU A 372 13.71 4.08 4.27
C LEU A 372 13.60 2.61 4.62
N CYS A 373 14.03 1.74 3.70
CA CYS A 373 14.10 0.30 3.86
C CYS A 373 15.50 -0.21 3.48
N ALA A 374 16.14 -0.98 4.36
CA ALA A 374 17.40 -1.66 4.11
C ALA A 374 17.16 -3.14 3.83
N VAL A 375 17.71 -3.64 2.73
CA VAL A 375 17.58 -5.02 2.26
C VAL A 375 18.96 -5.66 2.26
N ASP A 376 19.14 -6.71 3.04
CA ASP A 376 20.38 -7.48 3.16
C ASP A 376 20.53 -8.40 1.95
N LEU A 377 21.58 -8.20 1.16
CA LEU A 377 21.96 -9.06 0.03
C LEU A 377 23.21 -9.90 0.33
N SER A 378 23.62 -10.04 1.59
CA SER A 378 24.76 -10.89 1.97
C SER A 378 24.49 -12.38 1.89
N PRO A 379 23.23 -12.91 2.06
CA PRO A 379 22.98 -14.34 1.96
C PRO A 379 23.38 -14.93 0.59
N PHE A 380 23.85 -16.19 0.58
CA PHE A 380 24.37 -16.82 -0.62
C PHE A 380 23.33 -16.94 -1.75
N GLU A 381 22.06 -17.07 -1.42
CA GLU A 381 20.92 -17.12 -2.37
C GLU A 381 20.68 -15.81 -3.12
N THR A 382 21.26 -14.71 -2.64
CA THR A 382 21.26 -13.41 -3.31
C THR A 382 22.61 -13.08 -3.94
N GLN A 383 23.52 -14.03 -4.03
CA GLN A 383 24.86 -13.84 -4.62
C GLN A 383 25.05 -14.74 -5.86
N PRO A 384 25.86 -14.30 -6.86
CA PRO A 384 26.48 -12.97 -6.97
C PRO A 384 25.48 -11.89 -7.37
N CYS A 385 25.66 -10.66 -6.87
CA CYS A 385 24.81 -9.52 -7.20
C CYS A 385 25.49 -8.64 -8.26
N PHE A 386 24.94 -8.62 -9.49
CA PHE A 386 25.40 -7.78 -10.59
C PHE A 386 24.56 -6.53 -10.78
N ASP A 387 23.26 -6.60 -10.43
CA ASP A 387 22.32 -5.49 -10.46
C ASP A 387 21.40 -5.57 -9.23
N PRO A 388 21.60 -4.71 -8.23
CA PRO A 388 20.79 -4.76 -7.01
C PRO A 388 19.31 -4.44 -7.25
N ALA A 389 18.96 -3.63 -8.25
CA ALA A 389 17.55 -3.40 -8.58
C ALA A 389 16.86 -4.67 -9.10
N SER A 390 17.55 -5.44 -9.96
CA SER A 390 17.08 -6.74 -10.40
C SER A 390 16.94 -7.72 -9.24
N HIS A 391 17.91 -7.73 -8.31
CA HIS A 391 17.85 -8.60 -7.13
C HIS A 391 16.68 -8.30 -6.22
N LEU A 392 16.36 -7.03 -6.00
CA LEU A 392 15.18 -6.62 -5.19
C LEU A 392 13.86 -7.18 -5.76
N VAL A 393 13.74 -7.29 -7.08
CA VAL A 393 12.49 -7.75 -7.72
C VAL A 393 12.46 -9.26 -7.91
N TYR A 394 13.60 -9.88 -8.30
CA TYR A 394 13.60 -11.27 -8.75
C TYR A 394 14.24 -12.26 -7.77
N CYS A 395 15.09 -11.81 -6.86
CA CYS A 395 15.80 -12.68 -5.91
C CYS A 395 15.37 -12.45 -4.47
N ALA A 396 15.39 -11.19 -4.00
CA ALA A 396 15.07 -10.87 -2.62
C ALA A 396 13.57 -10.98 -2.33
N GLY A 397 13.23 -11.11 -1.06
CA GLY A 397 11.88 -11.07 -0.52
C GLY A 397 11.87 -10.31 0.80
N ARG A 398 10.71 -10.20 1.44
CA ARG A 398 10.53 -9.51 2.73
C ARG A 398 11.44 -10.05 3.85
N GLU A 399 11.86 -11.31 3.77
CA GLU A 399 12.79 -11.96 4.71
C GLU A 399 14.20 -11.35 4.70
N HIS A 400 14.55 -10.62 3.64
CA HIS A 400 15.84 -9.92 3.51
C HIS A 400 15.80 -8.48 4.05
N VAL A 401 14.63 -7.96 4.41
CA VAL A 401 14.51 -6.65 5.06
C VAL A 401 15.13 -6.73 6.45
N SER A 402 16.15 -5.92 6.72
CA SER A 402 16.86 -5.89 8.01
C SER A 402 16.40 -4.74 8.90
N ASP A 403 16.27 -3.54 8.33
CA ASP A 403 15.99 -2.32 9.06
C ASP A 403 15.02 -1.42 8.27
N VAL A 404 14.15 -0.71 8.99
CA VAL A 404 13.16 0.20 8.42
C VAL A 404 13.08 1.47 9.28
N TRP A 405 13.08 2.61 8.62
CA TRP A 405 12.89 3.93 9.25
C TRP A 405 11.68 4.63 8.67
N ILE A 406 10.96 5.37 9.53
CA ILE A 406 9.88 6.27 9.14
C ILE A 406 10.17 7.63 9.78
N ALA A 407 10.24 8.67 8.96
CA ALA A 407 10.66 10.01 9.38
C ALA A 407 11.99 9.96 10.20
N GLY A 408 12.95 9.14 9.74
CA GLY A 408 14.24 8.94 10.38
C GLY A 408 14.22 8.16 11.70
N GLN A 409 13.06 7.72 12.17
CA GLN A 409 12.91 6.91 13.38
C GLN A 409 12.93 5.42 13.02
N ALA A 410 13.81 4.65 13.63
CA ALA A 410 13.84 3.21 13.44
C ALA A 410 12.52 2.57 13.91
N ARG A 411 11.91 1.75 13.04
CA ARG A 411 10.70 0.96 13.32
C ARG A 411 11.00 -0.53 13.32
N VAL A 412 11.91 -0.95 12.47
CA VAL A 412 12.46 -2.31 12.46
C VAL A 412 13.98 -2.20 12.57
N SER A 413 14.59 -3.02 13.37
CA SER A 413 16.03 -3.19 13.44
C SER A 413 16.37 -4.67 13.62
N ASN A 414 17.34 -5.14 12.85
CA ASN A 414 17.72 -6.57 12.83
C ASN A 414 16.48 -7.48 12.69
N LYS A 415 15.58 -7.16 11.77
CA LYS A 415 14.34 -7.90 11.46
C LYS A 415 13.28 -7.91 12.59
N GLN A 416 13.48 -7.13 13.66
CA GLN A 416 12.56 -7.03 14.79
C GLN A 416 11.80 -5.71 14.77
N VAL A 417 10.48 -5.75 14.95
CA VAL A 417 9.64 -4.57 15.17
C VAL A 417 9.95 -4.01 16.56
N LEU A 418 10.30 -2.73 16.64
CA LEU A 418 10.78 -2.15 17.90
C LEU A 418 9.68 -1.78 18.90
N GLN A 419 8.47 -1.47 18.39
CA GLN A 419 7.35 -1.00 19.20
C GLN A 419 6.53 -2.12 19.85
N LYS A 420 6.64 -3.35 19.33
CA LYS A 420 5.90 -4.52 19.81
C LYS A 420 6.73 -5.79 19.68
N ALA A 421 6.79 -6.56 20.73
CA ALA A 421 7.48 -7.85 20.72
C ALA A 421 6.66 -8.92 20.00
N ASP A 422 7.35 -9.84 19.33
CA ASP A 422 6.71 -10.94 18.56
C ASP A 422 5.76 -11.79 19.43
N ASN A 423 6.09 -12.03 20.70
CA ASN A 423 5.24 -12.80 21.62
C ASN A 423 3.91 -12.08 21.95
N GLU A 424 3.91 -10.75 22.03
CA GLU A 424 2.68 -9.97 22.20
C GLU A 424 1.79 -10.08 20.96
N LEU A 425 2.38 -9.93 19.78
CA LEU A 425 1.66 -10.08 18.50
C LEU A 425 1.09 -11.48 18.34
N LEU A 426 1.87 -12.51 18.64
CA LEU A 426 1.39 -13.91 18.64
C LEU A 426 0.26 -14.14 19.66
N GLY A 427 0.31 -13.48 20.82
CA GLY A 427 -0.78 -13.51 21.79
C GLY A 427 -2.09 -12.99 21.22
N VAL A 428 -2.05 -11.84 20.55
CA VAL A 428 -3.22 -11.25 19.86
C VAL A 428 -3.75 -12.20 18.78
N ALA A 429 -2.87 -12.73 17.94
CA ALA A 429 -3.26 -13.66 16.87
C ALA A 429 -3.98 -14.90 17.41
N ARG A 430 -3.45 -15.53 18.48
CA ARG A 430 -4.05 -16.72 19.10
C ARG A 430 -5.43 -16.44 19.70
N VAL A 431 -5.62 -15.29 20.35
CA VAL A 431 -6.93 -14.89 20.88
C VAL A 431 -7.98 -14.83 19.78
N TRP A 432 -7.65 -14.22 18.64
CA TRP A 432 -8.58 -14.11 17.52
C TRP A 432 -8.72 -15.40 16.72
N GLN A 433 -7.68 -16.22 16.60
CA GLN A 433 -7.77 -17.56 16.01
C GLN A 433 -8.84 -18.40 16.73
N ASN A 434 -8.85 -18.39 18.06
CA ASN A 434 -9.86 -19.11 18.84
C ASN A 434 -11.28 -18.55 18.66
N LYS A 435 -11.43 -17.20 18.57
CA LYS A 435 -12.73 -16.54 18.39
C LYS A 435 -13.32 -16.78 17.00
N VAL A 436 -12.50 -16.63 15.96
CA VAL A 436 -12.93 -16.75 14.57
C VAL A 436 -13.01 -18.20 14.13
N GLY A 437 -12.09 -19.05 14.59
CA GLY A 437 -12.00 -20.46 14.24
C GLY A 437 -13.13 -21.32 14.80
N SER A 438 -13.77 -20.91 15.89
CA SER A 438 -14.93 -21.63 16.47
C SER A 438 -16.16 -21.76 15.53
N ARG A 439 -16.04 -21.34 14.27
CA ARG A 439 -17.04 -21.53 13.22
C ARG A 439 -16.80 -22.81 12.41
N PHE A 440 -15.60 -23.36 12.46
CA PHE A 440 -15.18 -24.48 11.62
C PHE A 440 -15.13 -25.81 12.38
N ASP A 441 -15.46 -25.77 13.69
CA ASP A 441 -15.75 -26.92 14.56
C ASP A 441 -17.26 -27.21 14.56
#